data_10eabc97e23221d3566fbf90699d4873
#
_entry.id   10eabc97e23221d3566fbf90699d4873
#
_cell.length_a   1.000
_cell.length_b   1.000
_cell.length_c   1.000
_cell.angle_alpha   90.00
_cell.angle_beta   90.00
_cell.angle_gamma   90.00
#
_symmetry.space_group_name_H-M   'P 1'
#
loop_
_entity.id
_entity.type
_entity.pdbx_description
1 polymer ?
#
loop_
_entity_poly.entity_id
_entity_poly.type
_entity_poly.pdbx_seq_one_letter_code
_entity_poly.pdbx_strand_id
1 'polypeptide(L)' 'MINELLDIIKEGYTVEFSENNTLGMTEITVGKYGKTASHSINLDHLKEFGLTKEMTILVVIRQLIVEVEQKKTVTREI' A
#
# COMPACT_ATOMS: atom_id res chain seq x y z
N MET A 1 11.60 1.33 -8.75
CA MET A 1 10.56 0.84 -7.81
C MET A 1 10.98 -0.38 -7.00
N ILE A 2 11.62 -1.34 -7.62
CA ILE A 2 12.01 -2.57 -6.90
C ILE A 2 12.90 -2.29 -5.70
N ASN A 3 13.86 -1.37 -5.84
CA ASN A 3 14.76 -1.04 -4.73
C ASN A 3 14.01 -0.47 -3.52
N GLU A 4 13.03 0.39 -3.76
CA GLU A 4 12.24 0.97 -2.68
C GLU A 4 11.38 -0.09 -1.98
N LEU A 5 10.81 -1.02 -2.76
CA LEU A 5 10.06 -2.13 -2.18
C LEU A 5 10.94 -3.03 -1.32
N LEU A 6 12.14 -3.34 -1.81
CA LEU A 6 13.06 -4.17 -1.05
C LEU A 6 13.47 -3.51 0.26
N ASP A 7 13.68 -2.20 0.26
CA ASP A 7 14.00 -1.48 1.47
C ASP A 7 12.84 -1.52 2.48
N ILE A 8 11.62 -1.37 2.00
CA ILE A 8 10.43 -1.46 2.85
C ILE A 8 10.33 -2.85 3.49
N ILE A 9 10.53 -3.90 2.70
CA ILE A 9 10.49 -5.27 3.20
C ILE A 9 11.61 -5.52 4.21
N LYS A 10 12.80 -4.99 3.97
CA LYS A 10 13.91 -5.12 4.91
C LYS A 10 13.63 -4.46 6.25
N GLU A 11 12.80 -3.43 6.26
CA GLU A 11 12.40 -2.78 7.51
C GLU A 11 11.35 -3.57 8.28
N GLY A 12 10.88 -4.68 7.74
CA GLY A 12 9.94 -5.55 8.42
C GLY A 12 8.50 -5.42 8.01
N TYR A 13 8.22 -4.63 6.97
CA TYR A 13 6.86 -4.51 6.43
C TYR A 13 6.56 -5.68 5.50
N THR A 14 5.30 -6.10 5.48
CA THR A 14 4.81 -7.01 4.45
C THR A 14 3.99 -6.19 3.45
N VAL A 15 4.09 -6.55 2.18
CA VAL A 15 3.34 -5.89 1.11
C VAL A 15 2.65 -6.97 0.29
N GLU A 16 1.35 -6.87 0.16
CA GLU A 16 0.55 -7.83 -0.59
C GLU A 16 -0.29 -7.13 -1.64
N PHE A 17 -0.47 -7.77 -2.78
CA PHE A 17 -1.31 -7.28 -3.88
C PHE A 17 -2.40 -8.31 -4.14
N SER A 18 -3.62 -7.83 -4.31
CA SER A 18 -4.76 -8.67 -4.65
C SER A 18 -5.59 -7.97 -5.70
N GLU A 19 -6.04 -8.70 -6.71
CA GLU A 19 -6.87 -8.14 -7.77
C GLU A 19 -8.31 -8.57 -7.60
N ASN A 20 -9.22 -7.61 -7.78
CA ASN A 20 -10.65 -7.88 -7.88
C ASN A 20 -11.05 -7.68 -9.34
N ASN A 21 -11.10 -8.76 -10.10
CA ASN A 21 -11.39 -8.69 -11.52
C ASN A 21 -12.79 -8.16 -11.82
N THR A 22 -13.73 -8.37 -10.91
CA THR A 22 -15.10 -7.92 -11.11
C THR A 22 -15.20 -6.40 -11.12
N LEU A 23 -14.40 -5.74 -10.26
CA LEU A 23 -14.42 -4.29 -10.14
C LEU A 23 -13.27 -3.60 -10.88
N GLY A 24 -12.34 -4.38 -11.45
CA GLY A 24 -11.15 -3.81 -12.06
C GLY A 24 -10.23 -3.11 -11.07
N MET A 25 -10.31 -3.47 -9.80
CA MET A 25 -9.54 -2.83 -8.74
C MET A 25 -8.37 -3.70 -8.30
N THR A 26 -7.30 -3.04 -7.91
CA THR A 26 -6.16 -3.70 -7.26
C THR A 26 -6.09 -3.25 -5.81
N GLU A 27 -6.10 -4.20 -4.91
CA GLU A 27 -5.96 -3.91 -3.48
C GLU A 27 -4.51 -4.09 -3.07
N ILE A 28 -3.98 -3.10 -2.35
CA ILE A 28 -2.63 -3.14 -1.81
C ILE A 28 -2.76 -3.15 -0.29
N THR A 29 -2.12 -4.12 0.35
CA THR A 29 -2.13 -4.26 1.81
C THR A 29 -0.71 -4.21 2.34
N VAL A 30 -0.49 -3.39 3.34
CA VAL A 30 0.80 -3.28 4.03
C VAL A 30 0.59 -3.67 5.49
N GLY A 31 1.51 -4.47 6.03
CA GLY A 31 1.42 -4.91 7.41
C GLY A 31 2.73 -4.80 8.17
N LYS A 32 2.64 -4.54 9.46
CA LYS A 32 3.77 -4.57 10.40
C LYS A 32 3.21 -4.56 11.83
N TYR A 33 3.89 -5.22 12.73
CA TYR A 33 3.48 -5.28 14.14
C TYR A 33 2.09 -5.91 14.36
N GLY A 34 1.68 -6.79 13.47
CA GLY A 34 0.34 -7.38 13.55
C GLY A 34 -0.78 -6.44 13.13
N LYS A 35 -0.46 -5.27 12.58
CA LYS A 35 -1.43 -4.31 12.06
C LYS A 35 -1.35 -4.27 10.55
N THR A 36 -2.46 -4.02 9.90
CA THR A 36 -2.51 -3.90 8.44
C THR A 36 -3.30 -2.67 8.03
N ALA A 37 -3.00 -2.18 6.84
CA ALA A 37 -3.77 -1.13 6.19
C ALA A 37 -3.86 -1.46 4.70
N SER A 38 -4.99 -1.17 4.09
CA SER A 38 -5.24 -1.51 2.70
C SER A 38 -5.90 -0.37 1.95
N HIS A 39 -5.60 -0.27 0.67
CA HIS A 39 -6.30 0.62 -0.26
C HIS A 39 -6.56 -0.11 -1.57
N SER A 40 -7.72 0.18 -2.17
CA SER A 40 -8.06 -0.33 -3.49
C SER A 40 -7.93 0.80 -4.50
N ILE A 41 -7.25 0.55 -5.59
CA ILE A 41 -7.04 1.53 -6.65
C ILE A 41 -7.39 0.92 -8.00
N ASN A 42 -7.86 1.76 -8.91
CA ASN A 42 -8.09 1.35 -10.29
C ASN A 42 -6.91 1.82 -11.13
N LEU A 43 -6.01 0.90 -11.45
CA LEU A 43 -4.79 1.24 -12.18
C LEU A 43 -5.06 1.72 -13.61
N ASP A 44 -6.18 1.31 -14.21
CA ASP A 44 -6.51 1.72 -15.57
C ASP A 44 -6.89 3.19 -15.67
N HIS A 45 -7.42 3.77 -14.60
CA HIS A 45 -7.78 5.19 -14.57
C HIS A 45 -6.56 6.11 -14.52
N LEU A 46 -5.41 5.59 -14.12
CA LEU A 46 -4.21 6.41 -13.97
C LEU A 46 -3.70 7.00 -15.28
N LYS A 47 -3.98 6.35 -16.38
CA LYS A 47 -3.57 6.84 -17.70
C LYS A 47 -4.16 8.20 -18.01
N GLU A 48 -5.35 8.47 -17.50
CA GLU A 48 -6.04 9.75 -17.72
C GLU A 48 -5.33 10.92 -17.02
N PHE A 49 -4.54 10.61 -16.00
CA PHE A 49 -3.85 11.62 -15.21
C PHE A 49 -2.34 11.69 -15.51
N GLY A 50 -1.87 10.93 -16.50
CA GLY A 50 -0.46 10.90 -16.86
C GLY A 50 0.44 10.26 -15.81
N LEU A 51 -0.13 9.49 -14.89
CA LEU A 51 0.64 8.81 -13.85
C LEU A 51 1.04 7.41 -14.28
N THR A 52 2.21 6.96 -13.86
CA THR A 52 2.63 5.58 -14.07
C THR A 52 2.07 4.69 -12.97
N LYS A 53 1.88 3.40 -13.30
CA LYS A 53 1.41 2.44 -12.31
C LYS A 53 2.41 2.31 -11.16
N GLU A 54 3.70 2.28 -11.46
CA GLU A 54 4.74 2.13 -10.44
C GLU A 54 4.76 3.30 -9.46
N MET A 55 4.66 4.52 -9.97
CA MET A 55 4.65 5.70 -9.11
C MET A 55 3.45 5.69 -8.17
N THR A 56 2.29 5.35 -8.70
CA THR A 56 1.07 5.31 -7.90
C THR A 56 1.13 4.22 -6.84
N ILE A 57 1.58 3.04 -7.21
CA ILE A 57 1.73 1.93 -6.28
C ILE A 57 2.66 2.33 -5.13
N LEU A 58 3.79 2.95 -5.45
CA LEU A 58 4.75 3.36 -4.43
C LEU A 58 4.17 4.42 -3.49
N VAL A 59 3.44 5.40 -4.03
CA VAL A 59 2.79 6.42 -3.22
C VAL A 59 1.75 5.79 -2.28
N VAL A 60 0.96 4.85 -2.79
CA VAL A 60 -0.04 4.16 -1.98
C VAL A 60 0.64 3.35 -0.87
N ILE A 61 1.71 2.64 -1.19
CA ILE A 61 2.45 1.85 -0.19
C ILE A 61 2.99 2.76 0.93
N ARG A 62 3.57 3.91 0.57
CA ARG A 62 4.06 4.85 1.57
C ARG A 62 2.95 5.40 2.45
N GLN A 63 1.80 5.68 1.86
CA GLN A 63 0.63 6.12 2.62
C GLN A 63 0.16 5.03 3.59
N LEU A 64 0.13 3.79 3.14
CA LEU A 64 -0.25 2.67 3.98
C LEU A 64 0.73 2.45 5.14
N ILE A 65 2.01 2.67 4.90
CA ILE A 65 3.01 2.61 5.97
C ILE A 65 2.69 3.61 7.08
N VAL A 66 2.35 4.83 6.70
CA VAL A 66 1.95 5.86 7.66
C VAL A 66 0.71 5.42 8.44
N GLU A 67 -0.27 4.85 7.75
CA GLU A 67 -1.50 4.36 8.40
C GLU A 67 -1.21 3.23 9.39
N VAL A 68 -0.34 2.30 9.03
CA VAL A 68 0.06 1.20 9.93
C VAL A 68 0.71 1.76 11.19
N GLU A 69 1.60 2.73 11.04
CA GLU A 69 2.26 3.36 12.20
C GLU A 69 1.26 4.12 13.06
N GLN A 70 0.28 4.79 12.47
CA GLN A 70 -0.75 5.49 13.21
C GLN A 70 -1.64 4.53 13.99
N LYS A 71 -2.01 3.39 13.40
CA LYS A 71 -2.78 2.37 14.10
C LYS A 71 -2.07 1.87 15.33
N LYS A 72 -0.75 1.71 15.23
CA LYS A 72 0.06 1.30 16.37
C LYS A 72 -0.05 2.32 17.49
N THR A 73 0.01 3.61 17.17
CA THR A 73 -0.08 4.69 18.13
C THR A 73 -1.48 4.76 18.76
N VAL A 74 -2.51 4.70 17.94
CA VAL A 74 -3.90 4.76 18.39
C VAL A 74 -4.22 3.62 19.35
N THR A 75 -3.73 2.43 19.05
CA THR A 75 -3.97 1.25 19.89
C THR A 75 -3.45 1.46 21.31
N ARG A 76 -2.40 2.23 21.49
CA ARG A 76 -1.81 2.48 22.80
C ARG A 76 -2.63 3.43 23.66
N GLU A 77 -3.46 4.22 23.06
CA GLU A 77 -4.27 5.20 23.78
C GLU A 77 -5.53 4.58 24.37
N ILE A 78 -5.89 3.42 23.90
CA ILE A 78 -7.06 2.71 24.40
C ILE A 78 -6.69 1.86 25.59
#